data_9e43d145badb4a65773f3a1e1f0910d3
#
_entry.id   9e43d145badb4a65773f3a1e1f0910d3
#
_cell.length_a   1.000
_cell.length_b   1.000
_cell.length_c   1.000
_cell.angle_alpha   90.00
_cell.angle_beta   90.00
_cell.angle_gamma   90.00
#
_symmetry.space_group_name_H-M   'P 1'
#
loop_
_entity.id
_entity.type
_entity.pdbx_description
1 polymer ?
#
loop_
_entity_poly.entity_id
_entity_poly.type
_entity_poly.pdbx_seq_one_letter_code
_entity_poly.pdbx_strand_id
1 'polypeptide(L)'
;MSENAKDLADKILKKFWMTMSEHSERKETKVKKSTRAKKTKNKQTEKIISTLIILILIIASWVINKQENNNQENQINETNITTEQAQTAGKAVLNTTYNLSNIPEYTDKIYIEINNNIPYFEESEHTTKAFENYSQLDNLKRCGVAYANICKEIMPTEKRGDISNVKPTGWKQAKYEGKFLYNRCHLIGYQLAGENANELNLITGTNYFNVEGMLPFENKVAEYIEKNNNNHVLYRVTPDFKGDNKVASGVEMEAYSVEDNGQGVSFNVYVYNVQPGITINYQTGESSQNSK
;
A
#
# COMPACT_ATOMS: atom_id res chain seq x y z
N MET A 1 -4.54 28.44 15.46
CA MET A 1 -4.09 27.54 16.56
C MET A 1 -5.11 27.61 17.65
N SER A 2 -5.75 26.50 18.00
CA SER A 2 -6.68 26.47 19.13
C SER A 2 -5.92 26.78 20.45
N GLU A 3 -6.57 27.52 21.33
CA GLU A 3 -6.03 27.91 22.64
C GLU A 3 -5.50 26.69 23.43
N ASN A 4 -6.10 25.53 23.25
CA ASN A 4 -5.69 24.26 23.85
C ASN A 4 -4.31 23.74 23.41
N ALA A 5 -3.92 23.95 22.15
CA ALA A 5 -2.64 23.47 21.65
C ALA A 5 -1.46 24.33 22.14
N LYS A 6 -1.68 25.65 22.32
CA LYS A 6 -0.70 26.53 22.92
C LYS A 6 -0.48 26.22 24.41
N ASP A 7 -1.56 26.00 25.15
CA ASP A 7 -1.49 25.68 26.58
C ASP A 7 -0.77 24.35 26.85
N LEU A 8 -0.98 23.35 25.97
CA LEU A 8 -0.28 22.06 26.06
C LEU A 8 1.21 22.19 25.74
N ALA A 9 1.58 22.98 24.74
CA ALA A 9 2.98 23.21 24.36
C ALA A 9 3.72 23.97 25.51
N ASP A 10 3.10 24.98 26.11
CA ASP A 10 3.68 25.71 27.21
C ASP A 10 3.84 24.86 28.48
N LYS A 11 2.90 23.96 28.77
CA LYS A 11 3.01 23.00 29.89
C LYS A 11 4.16 22.00 29.68
N ILE A 12 4.34 21.52 28.46
CA ILE A 12 5.45 20.59 28.12
C ILE A 12 6.80 21.29 28.23
N LEU A 13 6.92 22.53 27.71
CA LEU A 13 8.13 23.32 27.77
C LEU A 13 8.49 23.66 29.23
N LYS A 14 7.51 24.08 30.06
CA LYS A 14 7.71 24.40 31.47
C LYS A 14 8.18 23.19 32.29
N LYS A 15 7.59 22.02 32.04
CA LYS A 15 8.00 20.75 32.67
C LYS A 15 9.42 20.33 32.27
N PHE A 16 9.78 20.52 31.00
CA PHE A 16 11.12 20.25 30.49
C PHE A 16 12.19 21.17 31.13
N TRP A 17 11.93 22.48 31.21
CA TRP A 17 12.85 23.43 31.83
C TRP A 17 13.05 23.17 33.32
N MET A 18 11.99 22.81 34.07
CA MET A 18 12.12 22.43 35.50
C MET A 18 13.00 21.19 35.68
N THR A 19 12.81 20.15 34.84
CA THR A 19 13.63 18.91 34.91
C THR A 19 15.09 19.18 34.57
N MET A 20 15.37 20.07 33.62
CA MET A 20 16.73 20.45 33.23
C MET A 20 17.42 21.30 34.32
N SER A 21 16.70 22.21 35.01
CA SER A 21 17.21 23.00 36.11
C SER A 21 17.63 22.12 37.30
N GLU A 22 16.76 21.17 37.70
CA GLU A 22 17.08 20.23 38.79
C GLU A 22 18.28 19.31 38.47
N HIS A 23 18.49 18.98 37.17
CA HIS A 23 19.60 18.15 36.71
C HIS A 23 20.92 18.96 36.71
N SER A 24 20.85 20.27 36.47
CA SER A 24 22.00 21.18 36.51
C SER A 24 22.48 21.40 37.93
N GLU A 25 21.58 21.65 38.87
CA GLU A 25 21.93 21.87 40.29
C GLU A 25 22.52 20.62 40.97
N ARG A 26 22.06 19.42 40.59
CA ARG A 26 22.66 18.16 41.09
C ARG A 26 24.08 17.91 40.56
N LYS A 27 24.49 18.52 39.43
CA LYS A 27 25.82 18.40 38.84
C LYS A 27 26.84 19.30 39.50
N GLU A 28 26.47 20.51 39.98
CA GLU A 28 27.41 21.41 40.61
C GLU A 28 27.90 20.92 41.97
N THR A 29 27.11 20.16 42.69
CA THR A 29 27.49 19.63 44.02
C THR A 29 28.40 18.38 43.98
N LYS A 30 28.64 17.76 42.81
CA LYS A 30 29.47 16.57 42.65
C LYS A 30 30.82 16.76 41.94
N VAL A 31 31.16 17.99 41.52
CA VAL A 31 32.38 18.26 40.73
C VAL A 31 33.49 18.89 41.54
N LYS A 32 33.96 18.24 42.61
CA LYS A 32 35.25 18.57 43.22
C LYS A 32 36.24 17.39 43.39
N LYS A 33 36.12 16.31 42.61
CA LYS A 33 37.19 15.29 42.50
C LYS A 33 37.06 14.50 41.21
N SER A 34 37.92 14.76 40.25
CA SER A 34 38.31 13.92 39.09
C SER A 34 38.29 14.66 37.74
N THR A 35 39.31 15.45 37.53
CA THR A 35 39.65 16.10 36.26
C THR A 35 40.73 15.28 35.56
N ARG A 36 40.39 14.39 34.61
CA ARG A 36 41.15 14.09 33.37
C ARG A 36 40.49 13.09 32.40
N ALA A 37 39.47 12.34 32.81
CA ALA A 37 38.88 11.30 31.95
C ALA A 37 37.48 11.64 31.38
N LYS A 38 36.93 12.86 31.63
CA LYS A 38 35.53 13.25 31.33
C LYS A 38 35.33 14.15 30.11
N LYS A 39 36.41 14.60 29.42
CA LYS A 39 36.25 15.58 28.32
C LYS A 39 35.74 14.97 27.00
N THR A 40 35.94 13.65 26.81
CA THR A 40 35.51 12.96 25.57
C THR A 40 34.06 12.44 25.62
N LYS A 41 33.58 12.03 26.81
CA LYS A 41 32.20 11.55 26.99
C LYS A 41 31.15 12.67 26.93
N ASN A 42 31.49 13.88 27.35
CA ASN A 42 30.56 15.03 27.33
C ASN A 42 30.26 15.51 25.89
N LYS A 43 31.25 15.49 24.98
CA LYS A 43 31.02 15.92 23.59
C LYS A 43 30.08 14.99 22.80
N GLN A 44 30.09 13.69 23.14
CA GLN A 44 29.22 12.71 22.50
C GLN A 44 27.77 12.79 23.00
N THR A 45 27.59 13.06 24.30
CA THR A 45 26.26 13.26 24.92
C THR A 45 25.60 14.56 24.45
N GLU A 46 26.37 15.64 24.30
CA GLU A 46 25.85 16.91 23.75
C GLU A 46 25.42 16.77 22.27
N LYS A 47 26.17 16.00 21.45
CA LYS A 47 25.76 15.70 20.07
C LYS A 47 24.47 14.89 20.01
N ILE A 48 24.30 13.90 20.89
CA ILE A 48 23.08 13.06 20.93
C ILE A 48 21.87 13.91 21.36
N ILE A 49 22.03 14.76 22.34
CA ILE A 49 20.96 15.67 22.81
C ILE A 49 20.57 16.68 21.71
N SER A 50 21.57 17.25 21.03
CA SER A 50 21.33 18.18 19.91
C SER A 50 20.58 17.49 18.76
N THR A 51 20.92 16.26 18.42
CA THR A 51 20.25 15.49 17.35
C THR A 51 18.80 15.16 17.73
N LEU A 52 18.55 14.80 18.99
CA LEU A 52 17.20 14.53 19.50
C LEU A 52 16.31 15.79 19.48
N ILE A 53 16.85 16.94 19.82
CA ILE A 53 16.11 18.22 19.77
C ILE A 53 15.73 18.57 18.32
N ILE A 54 16.64 18.38 17.36
CA ILE A 54 16.37 18.61 15.94
C ILE A 54 15.27 17.66 15.44
N LEU A 55 15.29 16.39 15.85
CA LEU A 55 14.28 15.41 15.47
C LEU A 55 12.89 15.79 16.02
N ILE A 56 12.81 16.24 17.25
CA ILE A 56 11.56 16.70 17.89
C ILE A 56 11.01 17.93 17.17
N LEU A 57 11.86 18.87 16.76
CA LEU A 57 11.44 20.06 16.02
C LEU A 57 10.93 19.72 14.60
N ILE A 58 11.53 18.73 13.94
CA ILE A 58 11.06 18.23 12.64
C ILE A 58 9.69 17.57 12.76
N ILE A 59 9.50 16.73 13.79
CA ILE A 59 8.21 16.07 14.05
C ILE A 59 7.13 17.12 14.40
N ALA A 60 7.46 18.11 15.22
CA ALA A 60 6.53 19.19 15.57
C ALA A 60 6.13 20.02 14.33
N SER A 61 7.07 20.34 13.45
CA SER A 61 6.80 21.06 12.20
C SER A 61 5.94 20.23 11.24
N TRP A 62 6.16 18.92 11.18
CA TRP A 62 5.36 18.02 10.35
C TRP A 62 3.90 17.91 10.87
N VAL A 63 3.70 17.80 12.19
CA VAL A 63 2.37 17.77 12.81
C VAL A 63 1.62 19.09 12.58
N ILE A 64 2.30 20.23 12.69
CA ILE A 64 1.70 21.55 12.46
C ILE A 64 1.28 21.70 10.99
N ASN A 65 2.12 21.30 10.06
CA ASN A 65 1.84 21.38 8.62
C ASN A 65 0.69 20.44 8.19
N LYS A 66 0.58 19.26 8.80
CA LYS A 66 -0.53 18.34 8.60
C LYS A 66 -1.86 18.89 9.13
N GLN A 67 -1.83 19.65 10.23
CA GLN A 67 -3.03 20.27 10.81
C GLN A 67 -3.50 21.51 10.05
N GLU A 68 -2.59 22.27 9.42
CA GLU A 68 -2.93 23.40 8.56
C GLU A 68 -3.57 22.94 7.24
N ASN A 69 -3.09 21.85 6.65
CA ASN A 69 -3.69 21.25 5.44
C ASN A 69 -5.11 20.70 5.70
N ASN A 70 -5.37 20.06 6.82
CA ASN A 70 -6.71 19.59 7.20
C ASN A 70 -7.70 20.74 7.45
N ASN A 71 -7.23 21.90 7.90
CA ASN A 71 -8.11 23.06 8.11
C ASN A 71 -8.42 23.83 6.83
N GLN A 72 -7.61 23.73 5.77
CA GLN A 72 -7.92 24.32 4.47
C GLN A 72 -8.94 23.47 3.69
N GLU A 73 -8.91 22.15 3.77
CA GLU A 73 -9.93 21.28 3.16
C GLU A 73 -11.31 21.46 3.79
N ASN A 74 -11.42 21.69 5.08
CA ASN A 74 -12.70 21.90 5.77
C ASN A 74 -13.35 23.27 5.47
N GLN A 75 -12.59 24.30 5.07
CA GLN A 75 -13.18 25.60 4.72
C GLN A 75 -13.73 25.69 3.28
N ILE A 76 -13.29 24.81 2.38
CA ILE A 76 -13.75 24.79 0.99
C ILE A 76 -15.11 24.09 0.85
N ASN A 77 -15.48 23.22 1.79
CA ASN A 77 -16.72 22.43 1.72
C ASN A 77 -17.96 23.08 2.36
N GLU A 78 -17.84 24.24 3.06
CA GLU A 78 -19.01 24.87 3.70
C GLU A 78 -19.74 25.93 2.86
N THR A 79 -19.29 26.25 1.64
CA THR A 79 -19.86 27.40 0.89
C THR A 79 -20.80 27.02 -0.26
N ASN A 80 -21.09 25.75 -0.52
CA ASN A 80 -22.00 25.39 -1.60
C ASN A 80 -22.97 24.24 -1.25
N ILE A 81 -23.88 24.46 -0.29
CA ILE A 81 -25.10 23.65 -0.19
C ILE A 81 -26.28 24.59 0.07
N THR A 82 -26.95 25.03 -0.98
CA THR A 82 -28.37 25.46 -0.92
C THR A 82 -29.19 24.46 -1.72
N THR A 83 -30.00 23.73 -0.97
CA THR A 83 -31.36 23.24 -1.22
C THR A 83 -31.75 22.89 -2.66
N GLU A 84 -31.88 21.59 -2.99
CA GLU A 84 -33.15 21.00 -3.47
C GLU A 84 -33.03 19.46 -3.65
N GLN A 85 -34.08 18.80 -3.13
CA GLN A 85 -34.58 17.46 -3.45
C GLN A 85 -34.02 16.27 -2.66
N ALA A 86 -34.66 16.08 -1.52
CA ALA A 86 -34.91 14.75 -0.97
C ALA A 86 -35.89 13.99 -1.88
N GLN A 87 -35.43 12.88 -2.46
CA GLN A 87 -36.19 11.64 -2.71
C GLN A 87 -35.49 10.81 -3.80
N THR A 88 -34.76 9.87 -3.38
CA THR A 88 -34.69 8.47 -3.82
C THR A 88 -33.42 7.86 -3.21
N ALA A 89 -33.61 7.08 -2.15
CA ALA A 89 -32.54 6.28 -1.57
C ALA A 89 -32.21 5.10 -2.52
N GLY A 90 -31.46 5.39 -3.55
CA GLY A 90 -30.66 4.44 -4.30
C GLY A 90 -29.30 4.41 -3.63
N LYS A 91 -28.91 3.25 -3.11
CA LYS A 91 -27.61 2.98 -2.53
C LYS A 91 -26.55 3.46 -3.51
N ALA A 92 -25.99 4.66 -3.31
CA ALA A 92 -24.83 5.12 -4.04
C ALA A 92 -23.71 4.18 -3.69
N VAL A 93 -23.33 3.32 -4.61
CA VAL A 93 -22.05 2.61 -4.57
C VAL A 93 -21.01 3.70 -4.71
N LEU A 94 -20.44 4.13 -3.60
CA LEU A 94 -19.29 5.02 -3.60
C LEU A 94 -18.21 4.31 -4.40
N ASN A 95 -17.78 4.89 -5.52
CA ASN A 95 -16.64 4.42 -6.28
C ASN A 95 -15.37 4.65 -5.42
N THR A 96 -15.00 3.65 -4.67
CA THR A 96 -13.85 3.67 -3.76
C THR A 96 -12.56 3.19 -4.45
N THR A 97 -12.49 3.20 -5.78
CA THR A 97 -11.32 2.76 -6.54
C THR A 97 -10.79 3.89 -7.42
N TYR A 98 -9.48 3.87 -7.68
CA TYR A 98 -8.84 4.80 -8.60
C TYR A 98 -9.45 4.67 -10.00
N ASN A 99 -9.59 5.81 -10.72
CA ASN A 99 -10.03 5.76 -12.11
C ASN A 99 -8.89 5.28 -13.00
N LEU A 100 -8.88 3.99 -13.33
CA LEU A 100 -7.85 3.34 -14.14
C LEU A 100 -7.73 3.90 -15.57
N SER A 101 -8.70 4.71 -16.04
CA SER A 101 -8.55 5.43 -17.32
C SER A 101 -7.47 6.51 -17.28
N ASN A 102 -7.06 6.95 -16.10
CA ASN A 102 -6.01 7.97 -15.89
C ASN A 102 -4.60 7.39 -15.77
N ILE A 103 -4.44 6.07 -15.85
CA ILE A 103 -3.12 5.43 -15.81
C ILE A 103 -2.31 5.87 -17.03
N PRO A 104 -1.11 6.44 -16.85
CA PRO A 104 -0.24 6.78 -17.96
C PRO A 104 0.24 5.54 -18.71
N GLU A 105 0.68 5.71 -19.94
CA GLU A 105 1.31 4.63 -20.69
C GLU A 105 2.61 4.17 -20.02
N TYR A 106 2.91 2.88 -20.17
CA TYR A 106 4.15 2.31 -19.67
C TYR A 106 5.37 2.97 -20.33
N THR A 107 6.35 3.33 -19.53
CA THR A 107 7.64 3.85 -20.02
C THR A 107 8.81 2.90 -19.71
N ASP A 108 9.15 2.75 -18.44
CA ASP A 108 10.32 1.96 -17.99
C ASP A 108 10.12 1.29 -16.63
N LYS A 109 9.19 1.79 -15.80
CA LYS A 109 8.92 1.26 -14.47
C LYS A 109 7.80 0.24 -14.51
N ILE A 110 8.05 -0.95 -13.96
CA ILE A 110 7.04 -2.02 -13.93
C ILE A 110 5.79 -1.63 -13.12
N TYR A 111 5.91 -0.72 -12.19
CA TYR A 111 4.79 -0.17 -11.43
C TYR A 111 4.92 1.33 -11.20
N ILE A 112 3.81 1.96 -10.88
CA ILE A 112 3.71 3.34 -10.41
C ILE A 112 2.85 3.38 -9.14
N GLU A 113 3.14 4.33 -8.27
CA GLU A 113 2.23 4.67 -7.18
C GLU A 113 1.08 5.52 -7.73
N ILE A 114 -0.13 5.20 -7.34
CA ILE A 114 -1.34 5.94 -7.69
C ILE A 114 -2.03 6.42 -6.42
N ASN A 115 -2.91 7.39 -6.52
CA ASN A 115 -3.59 7.98 -5.36
C ASN A 115 -2.63 8.37 -4.21
N ASN A 116 -1.46 8.94 -4.51
CA ASN A 116 -0.41 9.24 -3.52
C ASN A 116 -0.01 8.02 -2.66
N ASN A 117 -0.10 6.83 -3.22
CA ASN A 117 0.15 5.55 -2.55
C ASN A 117 -0.80 5.26 -1.37
N ILE A 118 -2.00 5.86 -1.39
CA ILE A 118 -3.03 5.68 -0.36
C ILE A 118 -4.10 4.72 -0.90
N PRO A 119 -4.34 3.55 -0.26
CA PRO A 119 -5.38 2.63 -0.67
C PRO A 119 -6.78 3.16 -0.37
N TYR A 120 -7.77 2.74 -1.15
CA TYR A 120 -9.18 3.11 -1.00
C TYR A 120 -9.94 2.07 -0.16
N PHE A 121 -9.67 2.03 1.15
CA PHE A 121 -10.47 1.23 2.08
C PHE A 121 -11.19 2.17 3.04
N GLU A 122 -12.53 2.10 3.03
CA GLU A 122 -13.36 2.83 3.97
C GLU A 122 -13.16 2.29 5.40
N GLU A 123 -13.28 3.13 6.41
CA GLU A 123 -13.16 2.71 7.81
C GLU A 123 -14.15 1.57 8.16
N SER A 124 -15.32 1.55 7.51
CA SER A 124 -16.32 0.50 7.65
C SER A 124 -15.89 -0.86 7.09
N GLU A 125 -14.87 -0.91 6.22
CA GLU A 125 -14.29 -2.14 5.68
C GLU A 125 -13.22 -2.73 6.61
N HIS A 126 -12.70 -1.94 7.57
CA HIS A 126 -11.68 -2.38 8.48
C HIS A 126 -12.23 -3.48 9.41
N THR A 127 -11.74 -4.69 9.23
CA THR A 127 -12.20 -5.88 9.96
C THR A 127 -11.05 -6.83 10.21
N THR A 128 -11.10 -7.54 11.34
CA THR A 128 -10.21 -8.66 11.65
C THR A 128 -10.85 -10.00 11.30
N LYS A 129 -12.00 -10.00 10.60
CA LYS A 129 -12.63 -11.22 10.14
C LYS A 129 -12.05 -11.64 8.79
N ALA A 130 -11.58 -12.89 8.71
CA ALA A 130 -11.11 -13.47 7.44
C ALA A 130 -12.23 -13.51 6.39
N PHE A 131 -11.92 -13.13 5.16
CA PHE A 131 -12.79 -13.32 4.01
C PHE A 131 -11.98 -13.32 2.71
N GLU A 132 -12.57 -13.93 1.68
CA GLU A 132 -12.11 -13.90 0.30
C GLU A 132 -13.31 -13.68 -0.62
N ASN A 133 -13.22 -12.73 -1.53
CA ASN A 133 -14.24 -12.42 -2.51
C ASN A 133 -13.61 -12.30 -3.90
N TYR A 134 -14.11 -13.07 -4.84
CA TYR A 134 -13.71 -13.04 -6.24
C TYR A 134 -14.92 -12.68 -7.09
N SER A 135 -14.81 -11.61 -7.86
CA SER A 135 -15.88 -11.20 -8.77
C SER A 135 -16.16 -12.26 -9.80
N GLN A 136 -17.42 -12.43 -10.18
CA GLN A 136 -17.78 -13.29 -11.29
C GLN A 136 -17.12 -12.82 -12.59
N LEU A 137 -16.82 -13.75 -13.49
CA LEU A 137 -16.31 -13.41 -14.81
C LEU A 137 -17.31 -12.53 -15.55
N ASP A 138 -16.80 -11.53 -16.25
CA ASP A 138 -17.64 -10.68 -17.10
C ASP A 138 -18.15 -11.41 -18.36
N ASN A 139 -18.89 -10.71 -19.20
CA ASN A 139 -19.44 -11.28 -20.45
C ASN A 139 -18.36 -11.75 -21.42
N LEU A 140 -17.12 -11.24 -21.32
CA LEU A 140 -15.97 -11.66 -22.10
C LEU A 140 -15.15 -12.74 -21.40
N LYS A 141 -15.63 -13.28 -20.27
CA LYS A 141 -14.96 -14.28 -19.42
C LYS A 141 -13.67 -13.79 -18.79
N ARG A 142 -13.57 -12.48 -18.50
CA ARG A 142 -12.44 -11.86 -17.82
C ARG A 142 -12.69 -11.79 -16.32
N CYS A 143 -11.62 -11.94 -15.53
CA CYS A 143 -11.68 -11.73 -14.08
C CYS A 143 -12.03 -10.28 -13.74
N GLY A 144 -12.83 -10.09 -12.71
CA GLY A 144 -13.04 -8.81 -12.06
C GLY A 144 -12.17 -8.64 -10.81
N VAL A 145 -12.61 -7.82 -9.88
CA VAL A 145 -11.90 -7.54 -8.62
C VAL A 145 -11.77 -8.80 -7.78
N ALA A 146 -10.56 -9.03 -7.24
CA ALA A 146 -10.30 -9.96 -6.16
C ALA A 146 -10.02 -9.16 -4.87
N TYR A 147 -10.74 -9.47 -3.79
CA TYR A 147 -10.65 -8.73 -2.53
C TYR A 147 -10.70 -9.68 -1.34
N ALA A 148 -9.72 -9.59 -0.46
CA ALA A 148 -9.63 -10.44 0.73
C ALA A 148 -9.13 -9.67 1.93
N ASN A 149 -9.43 -10.18 3.13
CA ASN A 149 -8.73 -9.82 4.34
C ASN A 149 -7.71 -10.93 4.65
N ILE A 150 -6.47 -10.71 4.20
CA ILE A 150 -5.38 -11.67 4.34
C ILE A 150 -4.99 -11.80 5.80
N CYS A 151 -4.99 -13.03 6.28
CA CYS A 151 -4.58 -13.37 7.64
C CYS A 151 -4.07 -14.81 7.68
N LYS A 152 -3.50 -15.23 8.80
CA LYS A 152 -2.92 -16.55 8.95
C LYS A 152 -3.89 -17.70 8.66
N GLU A 153 -5.19 -17.49 8.90
CA GLU A 153 -6.23 -18.49 8.72
C GLU A 153 -6.40 -18.92 7.27
N ILE A 154 -6.30 -17.99 6.30
CA ILE A 154 -6.49 -18.27 4.86
C ILE A 154 -5.19 -18.53 4.11
N MET A 155 -4.03 -18.31 4.72
CA MET A 155 -2.75 -18.64 4.08
C MET A 155 -2.62 -20.16 3.86
N PRO A 156 -1.92 -20.57 2.78
CA PRO A 156 -1.82 -21.98 2.44
C PRO A 156 -1.08 -22.79 3.50
N THR A 157 -1.62 -23.96 3.81
CA THR A 157 -0.95 -24.98 4.66
C THR A 157 -0.33 -26.09 3.82
N GLU A 158 -0.65 -26.13 2.52
CA GLU A 158 -0.18 -27.13 1.56
C GLU A 158 0.66 -26.52 0.45
N LYS A 159 1.39 -27.34 -0.26
CA LYS A 159 2.13 -26.90 -1.45
C LYS A 159 1.19 -26.58 -2.60
N ARG A 160 1.52 -25.54 -3.38
CA ARG A 160 0.82 -25.16 -4.59
C ARG A 160 0.68 -26.37 -5.55
N GLY A 161 -0.55 -26.62 -5.98
CA GLY A 161 -0.87 -27.65 -6.97
C GLY A 161 -0.68 -27.20 -8.41
N ASP A 162 -0.97 -28.09 -9.35
CA ASP A 162 -0.98 -27.78 -10.78
C ASP A 162 -2.21 -26.93 -11.14
N ILE A 163 -1.98 -25.87 -11.90
CA ILE A 163 -3.00 -24.95 -12.42
C ILE A 163 -3.04 -24.91 -13.95
N SER A 164 -2.42 -25.88 -14.62
CA SER A 164 -2.27 -25.91 -16.09
C SER A 164 -3.59 -26.07 -16.84
N ASN A 165 -4.61 -26.60 -16.19
CA ASN A 165 -5.97 -26.75 -16.72
C ASN A 165 -6.72 -25.42 -16.86
N VAL A 166 -6.38 -24.38 -16.11
CA VAL A 166 -6.99 -23.06 -16.23
C VAL A 166 -6.35 -22.30 -17.39
N LYS A 167 -7.17 -21.79 -18.29
CA LYS A 167 -6.73 -20.95 -19.41
C LYS A 167 -7.44 -19.61 -19.33
N PRO A 168 -6.82 -18.59 -18.70
CA PRO A 168 -7.40 -17.27 -18.65
C PRO A 168 -7.62 -16.68 -20.04
N THR A 169 -8.43 -15.64 -20.16
CA THR A 169 -8.66 -14.95 -21.43
C THR A 169 -7.34 -14.47 -22.05
N GLY A 170 -7.25 -14.49 -23.37
CA GLY A 170 -6.03 -14.08 -24.09
C GLY A 170 -4.84 -15.03 -23.93
N TRP A 171 -5.02 -16.24 -23.40
CA TRP A 171 -3.94 -17.23 -23.23
C TRP A 171 -3.36 -17.70 -24.57
N LYS A 172 -2.26 -17.09 -24.99
CA LYS A 172 -1.51 -17.39 -26.23
C LYS A 172 -0.03 -17.59 -25.88
N GLN A 173 0.28 -18.70 -25.23
CA GLN A 173 1.64 -18.96 -24.76
C GLN A 173 2.67 -18.91 -25.89
N ALA A 174 3.72 -18.16 -25.69
CA ALA A 174 4.87 -18.01 -26.56
C ALA A 174 6.17 -18.21 -25.78
N LYS A 175 7.26 -18.46 -26.50
CA LYS A 175 8.60 -18.51 -25.93
C LYS A 175 9.50 -17.50 -26.61
N TYR A 176 10.25 -16.76 -25.80
CA TYR A 176 11.27 -15.84 -26.23
C TYR A 176 12.57 -16.16 -25.47
N GLU A 177 13.66 -16.34 -26.20
CA GLU A 177 14.96 -16.73 -25.63
C GLU A 177 14.87 -17.97 -24.72
N GLY A 178 14.04 -18.95 -25.10
CA GLY A 178 13.84 -20.19 -24.35
C GLY A 178 12.92 -20.12 -23.15
N LYS A 179 12.47 -18.92 -22.74
CA LYS A 179 11.58 -18.70 -21.58
C LYS A 179 10.13 -18.50 -22.03
N PHE A 180 9.19 -19.05 -21.26
CA PHE A 180 7.77 -18.79 -21.48
C PHE A 180 7.43 -17.34 -21.16
N LEU A 181 6.63 -16.68 -22.02
CA LEU A 181 6.18 -15.32 -21.86
C LEU A 181 5.14 -15.21 -20.75
N TYR A 182 4.07 -16.01 -20.85
CA TYR A 182 2.92 -15.87 -19.97
C TYR A 182 2.94 -16.84 -18.79
N ASN A 183 2.50 -16.32 -17.66
CA ASN A 183 2.11 -17.05 -16.46
C ASN A 183 0.59 -16.99 -16.29
N ARG A 184 0.02 -17.97 -15.63
CA ARG A 184 -1.29 -17.86 -15.00
C ARG A 184 -1.07 -17.09 -13.71
N CYS A 185 -1.25 -15.77 -13.79
CA CYS A 185 -1.02 -14.87 -12.65
C CYS A 185 -2.24 -14.87 -11.75
N HIS A 186 -2.05 -15.22 -10.49
CA HIS A 186 -3.07 -14.99 -9.50
C HIS A 186 -3.24 -13.48 -9.26
N LEU A 187 -4.47 -13.01 -9.10
CA LEU A 187 -4.75 -11.67 -8.61
C LEU A 187 -4.38 -11.59 -7.11
N ILE A 188 -4.87 -12.51 -6.30
CA ILE A 188 -4.39 -12.73 -4.94
C ILE A 188 -3.47 -13.95 -4.96
N GLY A 189 -2.19 -13.76 -4.69
CA GLY A 189 -1.17 -14.79 -4.78
C GLY A 189 -1.47 -16.01 -3.90
N TYR A 190 -1.12 -17.21 -4.40
CA TYR A 190 -1.31 -18.46 -3.65
C TYR A 190 -0.74 -18.39 -2.22
N GLN A 191 0.39 -17.73 -2.04
CA GLN A 191 1.03 -17.56 -0.73
C GLN A 191 0.17 -16.76 0.26
N LEU A 192 -0.80 -15.98 -0.20
CA LEU A 192 -1.64 -15.11 0.63
C LEU A 192 -2.96 -15.76 1.04
N ALA A 193 -3.60 -16.49 0.12
CA ALA A 193 -4.96 -16.99 0.33
C ALA A 193 -5.14 -18.49 0.01
N GLY A 194 -4.10 -19.22 -0.40
CA GLY A 194 -4.19 -20.65 -0.67
C GLY A 194 -5.04 -21.05 -1.88
N GLU A 195 -5.65 -20.10 -2.59
CA GLU A 195 -6.46 -20.34 -3.77
C GLU A 195 -5.61 -20.83 -4.95
N ASN A 196 -5.79 -22.09 -5.37
CA ASN A 196 -4.91 -22.70 -6.36
C ASN A 196 -5.41 -22.51 -7.80
N ALA A 197 -6.39 -23.26 -8.24
CA ALA A 197 -6.88 -23.31 -9.63
C ALA A 197 -8.22 -22.56 -9.81
N ASN A 198 -8.43 -21.49 -9.07
CA ASN A 198 -9.62 -20.66 -9.14
C ASN A 198 -9.59 -19.80 -10.42
N GLU A 199 -10.52 -20.06 -11.36
CA GLU A 199 -10.59 -19.29 -12.62
C GLU A 199 -10.98 -17.82 -12.42
N LEU A 200 -11.61 -17.47 -11.28
CA LEU A 200 -11.97 -16.10 -10.91
C LEU A 200 -10.77 -15.29 -10.42
N ASN A 201 -9.66 -15.96 -10.11
CA ASN A 201 -8.45 -15.39 -9.54
C ASN A 201 -7.23 -15.47 -10.49
N LEU A 202 -7.39 -15.93 -11.73
CA LEU A 202 -6.28 -16.18 -12.65
C LEU A 202 -6.42 -15.36 -13.94
N ILE A 203 -5.40 -14.55 -14.25
CA ILE A 203 -5.31 -13.78 -15.48
C ILE A 203 -4.07 -14.18 -16.29
N THR A 204 -4.09 -13.87 -17.60
CA THR A 204 -2.90 -13.96 -18.45
C THR A 204 -1.98 -12.78 -18.15
N GLY A 205 -0.84 -13.05 -17.55
CA GLY A 205 0.18 -12.03 -17.27
C GLY A 205 1.56 -12.49 -17.71
N THR A 206 2.45 -11.55 -17.99
CA THR A 206 3.83 -11.88 -18.33
C THR A 206 4.60 -12.38 -17.10
N ASN A 207 5.73 -13.06 -17.34
CA ASN A 207 6.62 -13.43 -16.25
C ASN A 207 7.17 -12.20 -15.52
N TYR A 208 7.53 -11.15 -16.25
CA TYR A 208 8.04 -9.89 -15.69
C TYR A 208 6.99 -9.19 -14.82
N PHE A 209 5.76 -9.08 -15.29
CA PHE A 209 4.63 -8.58 -14.53
C PHE A 209 4.42 -9.35 -13.22
N ASN A 210 4.42 -10.69 -13.30
CA ASN A 210 4.17 -11.54 -12.15
C ASN A 210 5.30 -11.48 -11.11
N VAL A 211 6.56 -11.57 -11.55
CA VAL A 211 7.72 -11.76 -10.65
C VAL A 211 8.34 -10.44 -10.22
N GLU A 212 8.50 -9.49 -11.14
CA GLU A 212 9.13 -8.21 -10.84
C GLU A 212 8.09 -7.14 -10.45
N GLY A 213 6.84 -7.32 -10.91
CA GLY A 213 5.75 -6.39 -10.64
C GLY A 213 4.94 -6.73 -9.40
N MET A 214 4.18 -7.83 -9.42
CA MET A 214 3.23 -8.16 -8.36
C MET A 214 3.90 -8.76 -7.11
N LEU A 215 4.78 -9.74 -7.28
CA LEU A 215 5.38 -10.52 -6.19
C LEU A 215 6.04 -9.68 -5.07
N PRO A 216 6.73 -8.56 -5.34
CA PRO A 216 7.29 -7.73 -4.27
C PRO A 216 6.23 -7.16 -3.31
N PHE A 217 5.03 -6.83 -3.82
CA PHE A 217 3.92 -6.34 -3.01
C PHE A 217 3.24 -7.46 -2.24
N GLU A 218 3.04 -8.62 -2.88
CA GLU A 218 2.54 -9.83 -2.20
C GLU A 218 3.46 -10.24 -1.05
N ASN A 219 4.78 -10.20 -1.24
CA ASN A 219 5.75 -10.52 -0.21
C ASN A 219 5.66 -9.57 0.99
N LYS A 220 5.44 -8.26 0.77
CA LYS A 220 5.23 -7.31 1.88
C LYS A 220 4.03 -7.68 2.74
N VAL A 221 2.94 -8.12 2.10
CA VAL A 221 1.74 -8.58 2.82
C VAL A 221 2.04 -9.88 3.58
N ALA A 222 2.64 -10.87 2.93
CA ALA A 222 2.99 -12.15 3.55
C ALA A 222 3.91 -11.96 4.76
N GLU A 223 4.98 -11.19 4.61
CA GLU A 223 5.95 -10.89 5.68
C GLU A 223 5.29 -10.19 6.88
N TYR A 224 4.29 -9.32 6.66
CA TYR A 224 3.57 -8.67 7.74
C TYR A 224 2.70 -9.66 8.51
N ILE A 225 1.98 -10.55 7.81
CA ILE A 225 1.16 -11.60 8.45
C ILE A 225 2.05 -12.58 9.24
N GLU A 226 3.22 -12.96 8.71
CA GLU A 226 4.13 -13.89 9.35
C GLU A 226 4.76 -13.36 10.64
N LYS A 227 4.86 -12.04 10.80
CA LYS A 227 5.38 -11.43 12.05
C LYS A 227 4.48 -11.65 13.26
N ASN A 228 3.17 -11.73 13.06
CA ASN A 228 2.21 -11.96 14.13
C ASN A 228 0.94 -12.62 13.55
N ASN A 229 0.57 -13.79 14.05
CA ASN A 229 -0.59 -14.55 13.58
C ASN A 229 -1.94 -13.82 13.74
N ASN A 230 -1.98 -12.74 14.52
CA ASN A 230 -3.18 -11.92 14.69
C ASN A 230 -3.22 -10.73 13.71
N ASN A 231 -2.26 -10.60 12.82
CA ASN A 231 -2.25 -9.55 11.82
C ASN A 231 -3.25 -9.82 10.70
N HIS A 232 -3.86 -8.75 10.20
CA HIS A 232 -4.79 -8.77 9.07
C HIS A 232 -4.42 -7.66 8.08
N VAL A 233 -4.56 -7.95 6.78
CA VAL A 233 -4.33 -6.99 5.71
C VAL A 233 -5.50 -7.04 4.74
N LEU A 234 -6.25 -5.95 4.64
CA LEU A 234 -7.17 -5.75 3.52
C LEU A 234 -6.34 -5.67 2.24
N TYR A 235 -6.62 -6.54 1.29
CA TYR A 235 -5.87 -6.66 0.04
C TYR A 235 -6.81 -6.79 -1.13
N ARG A 236 -6.73 -5.83 -2.08
CA ARG A 236 -7.60 -5.78 -3.25
C ARG A 236 -6.77 -5.65 -4.51
N VAL A 237 -7.13 -6.45 -5.52
CA VAL A 237 -6.49 -6.41 -6.83
C VAL A 237 -7.55 -6.24 -7.90
N THR A 238 -7.43 -5.17 -8.68
CA THR A 238 -8.37 -4.79 -9.73
C THR A 238 -7.68 -4.90 -11.09
N PRO A 239 -8.04 -5.88 -11.93
CA PRO A 239 -7.47 -6.01 -13.27
C PRO A 239 -8.02 -4.93 -14.21
N ASP A 240 -7.12 -4.31 -14.98
CA ASP A 240 -7.44 -3.24 -15.93
C ASP A 240 -7.54 -3.76 -17.37
N PHE A 241 -8.75 -4.09 -17.80
CA PHE A 241 -9.03 -4.47 -19.18
C PHE A 241 -9.55 -3.26 -19.97
N LYS A 242 -8.78 -2.80 -20.94
CA LYS A 242 -9.21 -1.71 -21.84
C LYS A 242 -10.17 -2.22 -22.90
N GLY A 243 -11.40 -1.67 -22.99
CA GLY A 243 -12.41 -2.09 -23.95
C GLY A 243 -12.62 -3.61 -23.96
N ASP A 244 -12.55 -4.23 -25.13
CA ASP A 244 -12.74 -5.68 -25.34
C ASP A 244 -11.44 -6.51 -25.26
N ASN A 245 -10.37 -5.94 -24.73
CA ASN A 245 -9.10 -6.63 -24.56
C ASN A 245 -9.26 -7.90 -23.71
N LYS A 246 -8.61 -8.99 -24.15
CA LYS A 246 -8.62 -10.29 -23.45
C LYS A 246 -7.47 -10.44 -22.45
N VAL A 247 -6.47 -9.57 -22.52
CA VAL A 247 -5.36 -9.48 -21.60
C VAL A 247 -5.45 -8.15 -20.89
N ALA A 248 -5.34 -8.13 -19.56
CA ALA A 248 -5.32 -6.89 -18.79
C ALA A 248 -4.06 -6.08 -19.10
N SER A 249 -4.20 -4.76 -19.24
CA SER A 249 -3.06 -3.84 -19.40
C SER A 249 -2.18 -3.78 -18.15
N GLY A 250 -2.74 -4.10 -17.01
CA GLY A 250 -2.10 -4.14 -15.70
C GLY A 250 -3.12 -4.46 -14.62
N VAL A 251 -2.71 -4.28 -13.39
CA VAL A 251 -3.57 -4.37 -12.20
C VAL A 251 -3.32 -3.21 -11.25
N GLU A 252 -4.37 -2.69 -10.63
CA GLU A 252 -4.25 -1.94 -9.39
C GLU A 252 -4.13 -2.92 -8.24
N MET A 253 -3.17 -2.68 -7.34
CA MET A 253 -2.97 -3.46 -6.12
C MET A 253 -3.02 -2.53 -4.92
N GLU A 254 -3.90 -2.83 -3.99
CA GLU A 254 -4.10 -2.07 -2.77
C GLU A 254 -3.93 -2.95 -1.55
N ALA A 255 -3.31 -2.42 -0.52
CA ALA A 255 -3.19 -3.11 0.77
C ALA A 255 -3.25 -2.14 1.94
N TYR A 256 -3.79 -2.61 3.07
CA TYR A 256 -3.87 -1.86 4.31
C TYR A 256 -3.86 -2.80 5.52
N SER A 257 -2.88 -2.65 6.40
CA SER A 257 -2.81 -3.42 7.64
C SER A 257 -3.78 -2.87 8.68
N VAL A 258 -4.63 -3.75 9.21
CA VAL A 258 -5.80 -3.35 10.02
C VAL A 258 -5.41 -2.95 11.44
N GLU A 259 -4.61 -3.77 12.13
CA GLU A 259 -4.32 -3.61 13.56
C GLU A 259 -3.51 -2.36 13.89
N ASP A 260 -2.68 -1.90 12.96
CA ASP A 260 -1.78 -0.77 13.16
C ASP A 260 -2.14 0.45 12.28
N ASN A 261 -3.36 0.46 11.71
CA ASN A 261 -3.86 1.54 10.87
C ASN A 261 -2.93 1.86 9.69
N GLY A 262 -2.51 0.84 8.96
CA GLY A 262 -1.69 0.96 7.77
C GLY A 262 -0.20 1.24 8.01
N GLN A 263 0.29 1.19 9.25
CA GLN A 263 1.70 1.47 9.55
C GLN A 263 2.62 0.34 9.09
N GLY A 264 2.18 -0.89 9.14
CA GLY A 264 2.94 -2.06 8.71
C GLY A 264 2.89 -2.29 7.22
N VAL A 265 1.70 -2.19 6.63
CA VAL A 265 1.46 -2.32 5.20
C VAL A 265 0.41 -1.32 4.75
N SER A 266 0.80 -0.40 3.87
CA SER A 266 -0.14 0.49 3.17
C SER A 266 0.44 0.81 1.80
N PHE A 267 -0.31 0.52 0.74
CA PHE A 267 0.07 0.91 -0.61
C PHE A 267 -1.13 0.94 -1.56
N ASN A 268 -1.02 1.75 -2.60
CA ASN A 268 -1.87 1.74 -3.77
C ASN A 268 -1.00 1.94 -5.02
N VAL A 269 -0.85 0.89 -5.81
CA VAL A 269 0.04 0.86 -6.95
C VAL A 269 -0.67 0.29 -8.17
N TYR A 270 -0.24 0.75 -9.34
CA TYR A 270 -0.60 0.12 -10.60
C TYR A 270 0.62 -0.62 -11.17
N VAL A 271 0.47 -1.90 -11.43
CA VAL A 271 1.51 -2.77 -12.00
C VAL A 271 1.17 -3.04 -13.46
N TYR A 272 2.10 -2.71 -14.37
CA TYR A 272 1.92 -2.88 -15.81
C TYR A 272 2.14 -4.33 -16.27
N ASN A 273 1.22 -4.87 -17.03
CA ASN A 273 1.34 -6.21 -17.60
C ASN A 273 2.14 -6.17 -18.91
N VAL A 274 3.44 -5.99 -18.80
CA VAL A 274 4.38 -5.85 -19.90
C VAL A 274 5.52 -6.86 -19.79
N GLN A 275 6.27 -7.04 -20.88
CA GLN A 275 7.55 -7.75 -20.90
C GLN A 275 8.55 -6.93 -21.71
N PRO A 276 9.67 -6.49 -21.13
CA PRO A 276 10.69 -5.74 -21.86
C PRO A 276 11.14 -6.47 -23.15
N GLY A 277 11.20 -5.74 -24.24
CA GLY A 277 11.58 -6.29 -25.56
C GLY A 277 10.49 -7.08 -26.29
N ILE A 278 9.27 -7.16 -25.75
CA ILE A 278 8.14 -7.88 -26.35
C ILE A 278 6.95 -6.93 -26.51
N THR A 279 6.36 -6.90 -27.68
CA THR A 279 5.06 -6.26 -27.92
C THR A 279 3.95 -7.28 -27.70
N ILE A 280 2.93 -6.89 -26.92
CA ILE A 280 1.75 -7.69 -26.61
C ILE A 280 0.54 -7.09 -27.30
N ASN A 281 -0.21 -7.92 -28.02
CA ASN A 281 -1.54 -7.57 -28.47
C ASN A 281 -2.55 -7.91 -27.35
N TYR A 282 -2.94 -6.91 -26.57
CA TYR A 282 -3.86 -7.12 -25.45
C TYR A 282 -5.25 -7.58 -25.87
N GLN A 283 -5.68 -7.29 -27.09
CA GLN A 283 -6.98 -7.75 -27.60
C GLN A 283 -7.00 -9.26 -27.80
N THR A 284 -5.88 -9.86 -28.25
CA THR A 284 -5.84 -11.27 -28.61
C THR A 284 -4.97 -12.14 -27.69
N GLY A 285 -3.98 -11.55 -27.02
CA GLY A 285 -2.92 -12.24 -26.27
C GLY A 285 -1.75 -12.70 -27.14
N GLU A 286 -1.75 -12.40 -28.44
CA GLU A 286 -0.60 -12.64 -29.31
C GLU A 286 0.56 -11.70 -28.96
N SER A 287 1.76 -12.10 -29.31
CA SER A 287 2.96 -11.34 -28.96
C SER A 287 4.04 -11.48 -30.04
N SER A 288 4.91 -10.48 -30.11
CA SER A 288 6.07 -10.49 -31.01
C SER A 288 7.28 -9.85 -30.32
N GLN A 289 8.46 -10.33 -30.68
CA GLN A 289 9.70 -9.71 -30.24
C GLN A 289 9.90 -8.37 -30.96
N ASN A 290 10.31 -7.34 -30.22
CA ASN A 290 10.60 -6.05 -30.80
C ASN A 290 11.84 -6.16 -31.71
N SER A 291 11.80 -5.52 -32.87
CA SER A 291 12.99 -5.38 -33.71
C SER A 291 14.07 -4.61 -32.92
N LYS A 292 15.29 -5.13 -32.94
CA LYS A 292 16.44 -4.45 -32.34
C LYS A 292 16.79 -3.18 -33.10
#